data_5ce968238da010cd0a6f123e59da38ad
#
_entry.id   5ce968238da010cd0a6f123e59da38ad
#
_cell.length_a   1.000
_cell.length_b   1.000
_cell.length_c   1.000
_cell.angle_alpha   90.00
_cell.angle_beta   90.00
_cell.angle_gamma   90.00
#
_symmetry.space_group_name_H-M   'P 1'
#
loop_
_entity.id
_entity.type
_entity.pdbx_description
1 polymer ?
#
loop_
_entity_poly.entity_id
_entity_poly.type
_entity_poly.pdbx_seq_one_letter_code
_entity_poly.pdbx_strand_id
1 'polypeptide(L)'
;MSEVKVNKISPRSGTGVQLGDSGDTITIPAGATITNSGTAVNFGATGSASWTSTIKTGDFTAVAGEGYFVNTTSGQINVTLPASPSAGAVVAIKDYANTFDTNKCNILRNGSNIGGAAINSELAVEGIAVTLVFADATKGWLVTDSGLQSEAPEPSYAIEMLVIGGGGGGSSSGNGGGNHCYGGGGGGAGGYRTSTQNTSSGTGVAITVTIGDGGAGGVE
;
A
#
# COMPACT_ATOMS: atom_id res chain seq x y z
N MET A 1 6.82 -2.30 -52.30
CA MET A 1 7.01 -2.81 -50.95
C MET A 1 7.04 -4.33 -51.00
N SER A 2 8.04 -4.97 -50.39
CA SER A 2 8.05 -6.42 -50.28
C SER A 2 7.38 -6.81 -48.96
N GLU A 3 6.46 -7.74 -48.99
CA GLU A 3 5.73 -8.25 -47.84
C GLU A 3 5.97 -9.75 -47.70
N VAL A 4 6.28 -10.23 -46.50
CA VAL A 4 6.40 -11.64 -46.17
C VAL A 4 5.25 -12.01 -45.24
N LYS A 5 4.33 -12.84 -45.71
CA LYS A 5 3.18 -13.35 -44.94
C LYS A 5 3.46 -14.74 -44.45
N VAL A 6 3.63 -14.93 -43.15
CA VAL A 6 3.89 -16.21 -42.51
C VAL A 6 3.09 -16.39 -41.23
N ASN A 7 2.67 -17.60 -40.93
CA ASN A 7 1.96 -17.93 -39.68
C ASN A 7 2.93 -18.20 -38.52
N LYS A 8 4.18 -18.53 -38.81
CA LYS A 8 5.22 -18.84 -37.83
C LYS A 8 6.61 -18.55 -38.38
N ILE A 9 7.43 -17.90 -37.58
CA ILE A 9 8.87 -17.75 -37.81
C ILE A 9 9.59 -18.56 -36.73
N SER A 10 10.45 -19.48 -37.18
CA SER A 10 11.26 -20.33 -36.29
C SER A 10 12.70 -20.29 -36.76
N PRO A 11 13.69 -20.42 -35.86
CA PRO A 11 15.09 -20.51 -36.29
C PRO A 11 15.28 -21.79 -37.13
N ARG A 12 16.08 -21.70 -38.20
CA ARG A 12 16.46 -22.82 -39.01
C ARG A 12 17.37 -23.81 -38.26
N SER A 13 18.23 -23.23 -37.41
CA SER A 13 19.14 -23.96 -36.54
C SER A 13 19.40 -23.11 -35.28
N GLY A 14 19.73 -23.77 -34.16
CA GLY A 14 19.88 -23.05 -32.88
C GLY A 14 18.53 -22.66 -32.27
N THR A 15 18.57 -21.73 -31.31
CA THR A 15 17.42 -21.32 -30.50
C THR A 15 16.97 -19.87 -30.70
N GLY A 16 17.69 -19.09 -31.50
CA GLY A 16 17.44 -17.65 -31.70
C GLY A 16 16.89 -17.29 -33.07
N VAL A 17 15.93 -16.38 -33.12
CA VAL A 17 15.52 -15.66 -34.33
C VAL A 17 15.88 -14.20 -34.14
N GLN A 18 16.76 -13.67 -35.01
CA GLN A 18 17.06 -12.25 -35.05
C GLN A 18 16.10 -11.55 -36.01
N LEU A 19 15.50 -10.47 -35.57
CA LEU A 19 14.66 -9.57 -36.39
C LEU A 19 15.35 -8.21 -36.48
N GLY A 20 15.91 -7.89 -37.64
CA GLY A 20 16.65 -6.66 -37.88
C GLY A 20 18.11 -6.68 -37.38
N ASP A 21 18.85 -5.65 -37.76
CA ASP A 21 20.23 -5.40 -37.38
C ASP A 21 20.34 -4.16 -36.49
N SER A 22 21.56 -3.81 -36.06
CA SER A 22 21.79 -2.64 -35.23
C SER A 22 21.35 -1.35 -35.95
N GLY A 23 20.40 -0.62 -35.34
CA GLY A 23 19.82 0.60 -35.89
C GLY A 23 18.49 0.40 -36.60
N ASP A 24 18.06 -0.84 -36.81
CA ASP A 24 16.75 -1.13 -37.39
C ASP A 24 15.60 -0.87 -36.39
N THR A 25 14.45 -0.48 -36.92
CA THR A 25 13.24 -0.28 -36.12
C THR A 25 12.19 -1.33 -36.44
N ILE A 26 11.72 -2.03 -35.41
CA ILE A 26 10.58 -2.95 -35.52
C ILE A 26 9.33 -2.19 -35.06
N THR A 27 8.43 -1.90 -35.99
CA THR A 27 7.18 -1.19 -35.69
C THR A 27 6.04 -2.16 -35.48
N ILE A 28 5.41 -2.10 -34.30
CA ILE A 28 4.16 -2.79 -34.02
C ILE A 28 3.03 -1.76 -34.22
N PRO A 29 2.15 -1.94 -35.21
CA PRO A 29 1.11 -0.95 -35.50
C PRO A 29 0.05 -0.92 -34.38
N ALA A 30 -0.68 0.18 -34.31
CA ALA A 30 -1.79 0.35 -33.37
C ALA A 30 -2.81 -0.79 -33.51
N GLY A 31 -3.25 -1.36 -32.41
CA GLY A 31 -4.18 -2.49 -32.36
C GLY A 31 -3.53 -3.87 -32.49
N ALA A 32 -2.24 -3.96 -32.85
CA ALA A 32 -1.50 -5.23 -32.79
C ALA A 32 -0.96 -5.49 -31.38
N THR A 33 -0.89 -6.76 -30.98
CA THR A 33 -0.44 -7.20 -29.66
C THR A 33 0.79 -8.09 -29.78
N ILE A 34 1.78 -7.87 -28.92
CA ILE A 34 2.87 -8.83 -28.68
C ILE A 34 2.54 -9.62 -27.42
N THR A 35 2.32 -10.93 -27.55
CA THR A 35 2.18 -11.82 -26.41
C THR A 35 3.52 -12.49 -26.14
N ASN A 36 4.15 -12.17 -25.01
CA ASN A 36 5.35 -12.84 -24.54
C ASN A 36 4.97 -13.83 -23.43
N SER A 37 5.12 -15.14 -23.72
CA SER A 37 4.92 -16.21 -22.73
C SER A 37 6.22 -16.70 -22.09
N GLY A 38 7.36 -16.10 -22.47
CA GLY A 38 8.68 -16.38 -21.94
C GLY A 38 9.22 -15.24 -21.07
N THR A 39 10.51 -15.30 -20.76
CA THR A 39 11.20 -14.22 -20.05
C THR A 39 11.53 -13.09 -21.01
N ALA A 40 11.11 -11.86 -20.70
CA ALA A 40 11.50 -10.67 -21.45
C ALA A 40 12.81 -10.10 -20.84
N VAL A 41 13.87 -10.04 -21.64
CA VAL A 41 15.12 -9.41 -21.24
C VAL A 41 15.26 -8.10 -22.03
N ASN A 42 15.45 -6.98 -21.35
CA ASN A 42 15.57 -5.63 -21.93
C ASN A 42 14.39 -5.22 -22.83
N PHE A 43 13.20 -5.77 -22.59
CA PHE A 43 11.99 -5.49 -23.37
C PHE A 43 11.17 -4.37 -22.68
N GLY A 44 11.58 -3.17 -22.87
CA GLY A 44 10.72 -1.99 -22.94
C GLY A 44 10.46 -1.16 -21.71
N ALA A 45 10.34 -1.58 -20.52
CA ALA A 45 10.03 -0.66 -19.42
C ALA A 45 11.31 -0.21 -18.69
N THR A 46 11.86 0.92 -19.10
CA THR A 46 12.85 1.62 -18.26
C THR A 46 12.10 2.30 -17.12
N GLY A 47 12.39 1.89 -15.87
CA GLY A 47 11.90 2.57 -14.68
C GLY A 47 10.79 1.88 -13.89
N SER A 48 10.22 0.76 -14.36
CA SER A 48 9.32 -0.06 -13.55
C SER A 48 9.88 -1.45 -13.27
N ALA A 49 9.67 -1.95 -12.05
CA ALA A 49 10.05 -3.30 -11.68
C ALA A 49 8.91 -4.30 -11.99
N SER A 50 9.27 -5.49 -12.46
CA SER A 50 8.36 -6.62 -12.58
C SER A 50 8.22 -7.29 -11.20
N TRP A 51 7.06 -7.18 -10.56
CA TRP A 51 6.85 -7.71 -9.23
C TRP A 51 6.76 -9.24 -9.22
N THR A 52 7.61 -9.87 -8.40
CA THR A 52 7.58 -11.32 -8.21
C THR A 52 6.41 -11.70 -7.30
N SER A 53 5.68 -12.77 -7.64
CA SER A 53 4.56 -13.25 -6.82
C SER A 53 4.99 -14.00 -5.56
N THR A 54 6.26 -14.41 -5.48
CA THR A 54 6.82 -15.14 -4.34
C THR A 54 7.32 -14.18 -3.29
N ILE A 55 6.70 -14.21 -2.10
CA ILE A 55 7.12 -13.40 -0.96
C ILE A 55 8.47 -13.94 -0.42
N LYS A 56 9.43 -13.05 -0.22
CA LYS A 56 10.75 -13.40 0.32
C LYS A 56 10.71 -13.42 1.84
N THR A 57 11.08 -14.56 2.41
CA THR A 57 11.10 -14.79 3.87
C THR A 57 12.50 -15.10 4.42
N GLY A 58 13.54 -14.98 3.61
CA GLY A 58 14.94 -15.16 3.94
C GLY A 58 15.83 -14.37 2.99
N ASP A 59 17.14 -14.40 3.24
CA ASP A 59 18.16 -13.71 2.45
C ASP A 59 18.12 -14.11 0.98
N PHE A 60 18.29 -13.15 0.08
CA PHE A 60 18.32 -13.41 -1.37
C PHE A 60 19.13 -12.37 -2.13
N THR A 61 19.48 -12.72 -3.36
CA THR A 61 20.07 -11.78 -4.32
C THR A 61 18.98 -11.29 -5.27
N ALA A 62 18.83 -9.97 -5.35
CA ALA A 62 17.90 -9.32 -6.26
C ALA A 62 18.38 -9.41 -7.72
N VAL A 63 17.44 -9.49 -8.64
CA VAL A 63 17.66 -9.46 -10.09
C VAL A 63 17.26 -8.09 -10.61
N ALA A 64 18.06 -7.52 -11.52
CA ALA A 64 17.73 -6.26 -12.16
C ALA A 64 16.41 -6.36 -12.96
N GLY A 65 15.53 -5.38 -12.79
CA GLY A 65 14.21 -5.34 -13.40
C GLY A 65 13.09 -5.95 -12.53
N GLU A 66 13.41 -6.50 -11.35
CA GLU A 66 12.42 -7.14 -10.50
C GLU A 66 12.09 -6.34 -9.25
N GLY A 67 10.85 -6.53 -8.76
CA GLY A 67 10.34 -6.05 -7.48
C GLY A 67 9.98 -7.21 -6.55
N TYR A 68 10.18 -7.01 -5.25
CA TYR A 68 10.05 -8.06 -4.24
C TYR A 68 9.20 -7.61 -3.06
N PHE A 69 8.27 -8.46 -2.65
CA PHE A 69 7.63 -8.37 -1.36
C PHE A 69 8.48 -9.13 -0.34
N VAL A 70 8.94 -8.43 0.70
CA VAL A 70 9.85 -8.98 1.71
C VAL A 70 9.14 -9.02 3.06
N ASN A 71 9.11 -10.19 3.67
CA ASN A 71 8.45 -10.43 4.96
C ASN A 71 9.50 -10.71 6.03
N THR A 72 9.75 -9.74 6.89
CA THR A 72 10.72 -9.81 7.99
C THR A 72 10.10 -10.22 9.33
N THR A 73 8.88 -10.76 9.36
CA THR A 73 8.21 -11.18 10.61
C THR A 73 9.07 -12.13 11.46
N SER A 74 9.85 -13.02 10.82
CA SER A 74 10.69 -14.01 11.50
C SER A 74 12.11 -13.52 11.82
N GLY A 75 12.51 -12.34 11.38
CA GLY A 75 13.83 -11.75 11.57
C GLY A 75 14.30 -10.89 10.43
N GLN A 76 15.46 -10.27 10.58
CA GLN A 76 16.09 -9.46 9.54
C GLN A 76 16.37 -10.25 8.27
N ILE A 77 16.25 -9.59 7.11
CA ILE A 77 16.55 -10.17 5.81
C ILE A 77 17.58 -9.31 5.09
N ASN A 78 18.55 -9.98 4.47
CA ASN A 78 19.56 -9.34 3.64
C ASN A 78 19.18 -9.48 2.16
N VAL A 79 18.97 -8.35 1.50
CA VAL A 79 18.76 -8.26 0.06
C VAL A 79 20.07 -7.84 -0.58
N THR A 80 20.71 -8.73 -1.31
CA THR A 80 21.93 -8.45 -2.04
C THR A 80 21.58 -7.87 -3.42
N LEU A 81 22.03 -6.65 -3.70
CA LEU A 81 21.80 -6.02 -4.99
C LEU A 81 22.58 -6.73 -6.11
N PRO A 82 22.14 -6.60 -7.38
CA PRO A 82 22.84 -7.21 -8.52
C PRO A 82 24.31 -6.81 -8.59
N ALA A 83 25.18 -7.77 -8.85
CA ALA A 83 26.57 -7.50 -9.17
C ALA A 83 26.68 -6.91 -10.59
N SER A 84 27.53 -5.90 -10.79
CA SER A 84 27.78 -5.28 -12.11
C SER A 84 26.50 -4.84 -12.83
N PRO A 85 25.64 -4.03 -12.21
CA PRO A 85 24.42 -3.55 -12.84
C PRO A 85 24.72 -2.62 -14.02
N SER A 86 23.88 -2.62 -15.03
CA SER A 86 23.91 -1.63 -16.11
C SER A 86 23.19 -0.35 -15.70
N ALA A 87 23.56 0.80 -16.25
CA ALA A 87 22.83 2.05 -16.04
C ALA A 87 21.34 1.87 -16.41
N GLY A 88 20.45 2.35 -15.54
CA GLY A 88 19.00 2.15 -15.67
C GLY A 88 18.48 0.83 -15.09
N ALA A 89 19.33 -0.05 -14.53
CA ALA A 89 18.87 -1.23 -13.79
C ALA A 89 18.00 -0.82 -12.60
N VAL A 90 16.88 -1.50 -12.40
CA VAL A 90 15.89 -1.20 -11.36
C VAL A 90 15.77 -2.37 -10.39
N VAL A 91 15.65 -2.09 -9.10
CA VAL A 91 15.23 -3.05 -8.07
C VAL A 91 14.20 -2.37 -7.17
N ALA A 92 13.05 -3.00 -6.97
CA ALA A 92 12.04 -2.50 -6.06
C ALA A 92 11.84 -3.45 -4.86
N ILE A 93 11.58 -2.89 -3.69
CA ILE A 93 11.39 -3.64 -2.45
C ILE A 93 10.18 -3.05 -1.72
N LYS A 94 9.29 -3.92 -1.25
CA LYS A 94 8.12 -3.57 -0.43
C LYS A 94 8.12 -4.38 0.85
N ASP A 95 7.95 -3.69 1.96
CA ASP A 95 7.60 -4.33 3.23
C ASP A 95 6.24 -5.00 3.12
N TYR A 96 6.23 -6.34 3.17
CA TYR A 96 5.01 -7.15 3.03
C TYR A 96 4.16 -7.16 4.30
N ALA A 97 4.81 -7.26 5.45
CA ALA A 97 4.16 -7.52 6.73
C ALA A 97 4.13 -6.30 7.65
N ASN A 98 4.60 -5.14 7.18
CA ASN A 98 4.77 -3.92 7.98
C ASN A 98 5.64 -4.17 9.23
N THR A 99 6.80 -4.81 9.04
CA THR A 99 7.69 -5.23 10.11
C THR A 99 9.13 -4.76 9.96
N PHE A 100 9.45 -3.89 8.99
CA PHE A 100 10.81 -3.39 8.78
C PHE A 100 11.29 -2.47 9.91
N ASP A 101 10.40 -1.85 10.67
CA ASP A 101 10.72 -1.08 11.87
C ASP A 101 11.24 -1.98 13.02
N THR A 102 10.70 -3.18 13.12
CA THR A 102 11.05 -4.18 14.13
C THR A 102 12.22 -5.05 13.68
N ASN A 103 12.17 -5.56 12.47
CA ASN A 103 13.19 -6.42 11.84
C ASN A 103 13.57 -5.81 10.49
N LYS A 104 14.72 -5.17 10.45
CA LYS A 104 15.19 -4.41 9.28
C LYS A 104 15.36 -5.29 8.04
N CYS A 105 15.11 -4.69 6.87
CA CYS A 105 15.54 -5.23 5.60
C CYS A 105 16.86 -4.54 5.20
N ASN A 106 17.97 -5.29 5.22
CA ASN A 106 19.29 -4.77 4.90
C ASN A 106 19.52 -4.85 3.38
N ILE A 107 20.02 -3.77 2.80
CA ILE A 107 20.36 -3.68 1.38
C ILE A 107 21.86 -3.78 1.23
N LEU A 108 22.34 -4.92 0.77
CA LEU A 108 23.75 -5.17 0.56
C LEU A 108 24.15 -4.71 -0.83
N ARG A 109 25.08 -3.77 -0.91
CA ARG A 109 25.50 -3.06 -2.12
C ARG A 109 26.19 -3.93 -3.19
N ASN A 110 26.73 -5.08 -2.82
CA ASN A 110 27.38 -6.05 -3.71
C ASN A 110 28.40 -5.43 -4.69
N GLY A 111 29.28 -4.61 -4.16
CA GLY A 111 30.36 -3.95 -4.94
C GLY A 111 30.01 -2.57 -5.49
N SER A 112 28.76 -2.26 -5.75
CA SER A 112 28.31 -0.94 -6.23
C SER A 112 28.10 0.05 -5.07
N ASN A 113 28.18 1.36 -5.34
CA ASN A 113 27.80 2.37 -4.34
C ASN A 113 26.29 2.44 -4.16
N ILE A 114 25.85 2.95 -3.00
CA ILE A 114 24.46 3.35 -2.75
C ILE A 114 24.50 4.82 -2.34
N GLY A 115 23.80 5.70 -3.08
CA GLY A 115 23.80 7.13 -2.82
C GLY A 115 25.16 7.82 -2.95
N GLY A 116 26.10 7.20 -3.67
CA GLY A 116 27.48 7.69 -3.80
C GLY A 116 28.43 7.20 -2.71
N ALA A 117 27.98 6.40 -1.76
CA ALA A 117 28.78 5.86 -0.67
C ALA A 117 29.01 4.35 -0.81
N ALA A 118 30.21 3.88 -0.44
CA ALA A 118 30.57 2.45 -0.45
C ALA A 118 30.09 1.76 0.84
N ILE A 119 28.84 1.97 1.23
CA ILE A 119 28.19 1.41 2.43
C ILE A 119 26.91 0.68 2.05
N ASN A 120 26.53 -0.32 2.86
CA ASN A 120 25.22 -0.93 2.77
C ASN A 120 24.16 0.03 3.32
N SER A 121 22.92 -0.16 2.91
CA SER A 121 21.77 0.59 3.41
C SER A 121 20.82 -0.33 4.17
N GLU A 122 19.86 0.25 4.87
CA GLU A 122 18.82 -0.48 5.57
C GLU A 122 17.46 0.19 5.36
N LEU A 123 16.42 -0.62 5.28
CA LEU A 123 15.03 -0.19 5.32
C LEU A 123 14.49 -0.55 6.71
N ALA A 124 14.16 0.48 7.48
CA ALA A 124 13.78 0.36 8.90
C ALA A 124 12.50 1.14 9.21
N VAL A 125 11.66 1.35 8.21
CA VAL A 125 10.38 2.07 8.34
C VAL A 125 9.25 1.13 8.02
N GLU A 126 8.26 1.05 8.91
CA GLU A 126 7.06 0.24 8.75
C GLU A 126 6.34 0.54 7.43
N GLY A 127 6.03 -0.51 6.69
CA GLY A 127 5.23 -0.42 5.47
C GLY A 127 5.89 0.30 4.29
N ILE A 128 7.20 0.55 4.34
CA ILE A 128 7.91 1.25 3.27
C ILE A 128 7.97 0.44 1.97
N ALA A 129 7.85 1.14 0.86
CA ALA A 129 8.24 0.67 -0.46
C ALA A 129 9.34 1.57 -1.00
N VAL A 130 10.34 1.00 -1.67
CA VAL A 130 11.40 1.78 -2.33
C VAL A 130 11.69 1.23 -3.71
N THR A 131 12.01 2.13 -4.63
CA THR A 131 12.55 1.80 -5.94
C THR A 131 13.97 2.35 -6.05
N LEU A 132 14.91 1.45 -6.32
CA LEU A 132 16.31 1.74 -6.52
C LEU A 132 16.62 1.66 -8.01
N VAL A 133 17.30 2.67 -8.55
CA VAL A 133 17.79 2.69 -9.94
C VAL A 133 19.30 2.87 -9.92
N PHE A 134 20.01 2.03 -10.65
CA PHE A 134 21.47 2.18 -10.83
C PHE A 134 21.76 3.28 -11.83
N ALA A 135 22.41 4.34 -11.40
CA ALA A 135 22.74 5.47 -12.25
C ALA A 135 24.07 5.25 -12.98
N ASP A 136 25.16 5.10 -12.23
CA ASP A 136 26.52 4.95 -12.71
C ASP A 136 27.44 4.35 -11.63
N ALA A 137 28.72 4.16 -11.94
CA ALA A 137 29.69 3.62 -10.99
C ALA A 137 30.01 4.58 -9.82
N THR A 138 29.79 5.88 -9.99
CA THR A 138 30.12 6.91 -8.98
C THR A 138 29.02 7.01 -7.94
N LYS A 139 27.78 7.18 -8.37
CA LYS A 139 26.60 7.30 -7.51
C LYS A 139 26.04 5.94 -7.11
N GLY A 140 26.17 4.94 -8.00
CA GLY A 140 25.64 3.62 -7.77
C GLY A 140 24.12 3.58 -7.82
N TRP A 141 23.53 2.92 -6.85
CA TRP A 141 22.08 2.81 -6.68
C TRP A 141 21.50 4.04 -6.00
N LEU A 142 20.49 4.63 -6.61
CA LEU A 142 19.77 5.80 -6.09
C LEU A 142 18.31 5.43 -5.85
N VAL A 143 17.76 5.90 -4.74
CA VAL A 143 16.31 5.83 -4.50
C VAL A 143 15.65 6.87 -5.40
N THR A 144 14.77 6.42 -6.28
CA THR A 144 14.01 7.28 -7.20
C THR A 144 12.56 7.43 -6.80
N ASP A 145 12.06 6.49 -6.01
CA ASP A 145 10.70 6.51 -5.48
C ASP A 145 10.67 5.80 -4.13
N SER A 146 9.92 6.38 -3.19
CA SER A 146 9.65 5.80 -1.88
C SER A 146 8.26 6.20 -1.41
N GLY A 147 7.54 5.28 -0.78
CA GLY A 147 6.21 5.54 -0.24
C GLY A 147 5.90 4.64 0.95
N LEU A 148 5.01 5.11 1.81
CA LEU A 148 4.52 4.34 2.95
C LEU A 148 3.13 3.76 2.65
N GLN A 149 2.86 2.58 3.18
CA GLN A 149 1.53 1.99 3.08
C GLN A 149 0.45 2.88 3.73
N SER A 150 0.83 3.60 4.79
CA SER A 150 -0.04 4.57 5.48
C SER A 150 -0.43 5.79 4.63
N GLU A 151 0.31 6.07 3.55
CA GLU A 151 0.00 7.13 2.59
C GLU A 151 -0.93 6.64 1.46
N ALA A 152 -1.17 5.34 1.37
CA ALA A 152 -2.13 4.80 0.42
C ALA A 152 -3.56 5.22 0.82
N PRO A 153 -4.47 5.44 -0.15
CA PRO A 153 -5.86 5.71 0.18
C PRO A 153 -6.43 4.56 1.01
N GLU A 154 -6.72 4.84 2.27
CA GLU A 154 -7.39 3.88 3.14
C GLU A 154 -8.85 3.75 2.70
N PRO A 155 -9.45 2.54 2.75
CA PRO A 155 -10.86 2.40 2.53
C PRO A 155 -11.62 3.22 3.56
N SER A 156 -12.43 4.18 3.11
CA SER A 156 -13.31 4.94 4.00
C SER A 156 -14.48 4.06 4.41
N TYR A 157 -14.70 3.95 5.72
CA TYR A 157 -15.89 3.29 6.26
C TYR A 157 -16.93 4.35 6.62
N ALA A 158 -18.16 4.17 6.15
CA ALA A 158 -19.29 4.93 6.62
C ALA A 158 -19.79 4.34 7.94
N ILE A 159 -19.73 5.12 9.00
CA ILE A 159 -20.33 4.75 10.29
C ILE A 159 -21.68 5.45 10.41
N GLU A 160 -22.75 4.70 10.46
CA GLU A 160 -24.08 5.22 10.77
C GLU A 160 -24.25 5.24 12.28
N MET A 161 -24.53 6.41 12.80
CA MET A 161 -24.75 6.60 14.24
C MET A 161 -26.19 7.03 14.49
N LEU A 162 -26.83 6.38 15.46
CA LEU A 162 -28.08 6.78 16.03
C LEU A 162 -27.84 7.25 17.47
N VAL A 163 -28.04 8.51 17.73
CA VAL A 163 -27.93 9.10 19.08
C VAL A 163 -29.30 9.41 19.58
N ILE A 164 -29.67 8.83 20.72
CA ILE A 164 -30.94 9.02 21.37
C ILE A 164 -30.71 9.71 22.70
N GLY A 165 -31.27 10.91 22.88
CA GLY A 165 -31.24 11.66 24.11
C GLY A 165 -32.22 11.07 25.13
N GLY A 166 -31.88 11.16 26.41
CA GLY A 166 -32.80 10.78 27.49
C GLY A 166 -34.06 11.64 27.48
N GLY A 167 -35.18 11.04 27.83
CA GLY A 167 -36.43 11.77 27.97
C GLY A 167 -36.39 12.76 29.15
N GLY A 168 -37.19 13.79 29.10
CA GLY A 168 -37.37 14.71 30.21
C GLY A 168 -38.02 14.03 31.44
N GLY A 169 -37.69 14.45 32.64
CA GLY A 169 -38.34 14.00 33.85
C GLY A 169 -39.83 14.37 33.85
N GLY A 170 -40.70 13.47 34.36
CA GLY A 170 -42.09 13.79 34.60
C GLY A 170 -42.26 14.82 35.74
N SER A 171 -43.35 15.59 35.73
CA SER A 171 -43.68 16.48 36.83
C SER A 171 -44.18 15.68 38.05
N SER A 172 -43.77 16.10 39.25
CA SER A 172 -44.36 15.58 40.48
C SER A 172 -45.82 16.07 40.64
N SER A 173 -46.70 15.23 41.17
CA SER A 173 -48.01 15.72 41.62
C SER A 173 -47.84 16.41 42.95
N GLY A 174 -47.98 17.73 42.98
CA GLY A 174 -48.00 18.48 44.25
C GLY A 174 -49.17 18.01 45.11
N ASN A 175 -48.90 17.79 46.41
CA ASN A 175 -49.94 17.49 47.38
C ASN A 175 -50.66 18.81 47.77
N GLY A 176 -51.61 19.23 46.93
CA GLY A 176 -52.48 20.35 47.27
C GLY A 176 -53.41 19.90 48.42
N GLY A 177 -53.28 20.56 49.57
CA GLY A 177 -54.03 20.28 50.80
C GLY A 177 -55.55 20.25 50.59
N GLY A 178 -56.01 19.12 50.18
CA GLY A 178 -57.40 18.79 49.90
C GLY A 178 -57.47 17.50 49.12
N ASN A 179 -58.48 16.74 49.20
CA ASN A 179 -58.69 15.40 48.70
C ASN A 179 -58.63 15.24 47.15
N HIS A 180 -57.75 15.97 46.48
CA HIS A 180 -57.55 15.95 45.02
C HIS A 180 -56.13 15.60 44.67
N CYS A 181 -55.92 14.36 44.22
CA CYS A 181 -54.68 13.93 43.58
C CYS A 181 -54.65 14.45 42.12
N TYR A 182 -53.81 15.43 41.84
CA TYR A 182 -53.57 15.83 40.47
C TYR A 182 -52.45 14.91 39.88
N GLY A 183 -52.76 14.22 38.79
CA GLY A 183 -51.79 13.37 38.12
C GLY A 183 -50.64 14.19 37.55
N GLY A 184 -49.40 13.82 37.86
CA GLY A 184 -48.21 14.41 37.22
C GLY A 184 -48.17 14.16 35.70
N GLY A 185 -47.72 15.15 34.97
CA GLY A 185 -47.49 14.98 33.52
C GLY A 185 -46.34 14.03 33.24
N GLY A 186 -46.49 13.19 32.24
CA GLY A 186 -45.39 12.33 31.75
C GLY A 186 -44.20 13.17 31.18
N GLY A 187 -43.00 12.71 31.37
CA GLY A 187 -41.83 13.33 30.77
C GLY A 187 -41.90 13.28 29.24
N GLY A 188 -41.30 14.27 28.62
CA GLY A 188 -41.20 14.32 27.15
C GLY A 188 -40.29 13.22 26.61
N ALA A 189 -40.53 12.77 25.38
CA ALA A 189 -39.62 11.89 24.69
C ALA A 189 -38.27 12.57 24.45
N GLY A 190 -37.19 11.82 24.56
CA GLY A 190 -35.86 12.30 24.19
C GLY A 190 -35.75 12.62 22.71
N GLY A 191 -34.84 13.54 22.37
CA GLY A 191 -34.52 13.78 20.98
C GLY A 191 -33.73 12.63 20.38
N TYR A 192 -33.88 12.39 19.10
CA TYR A 192 -33.01 11.48 18.39
C TYR A 192 -32.28 12.22 17.25
N ARG A 193 -31.05 11.76 16.91
CA ARG A 193 -30.29 12.26 15.80
C ARG A 193 -29.59 11.12 15.11
N THR A 194 -29.69 11.07 13.80
CA THR A 194 -28.89 10.17 12.94
C THR A 194 -27.80 10.98 12.25
N SER A 195 -26.62 10.42 12.11
CA SER A 195 -25.52 11.01 11.37
C SER A 195 -24.72 9.89 10.72
N THR A 196 -24.31 10.12 9.48
CA THR A 196 -23.33 9.28 8.80
C THR A 196 -22.00 10.01 8.82
N GLN A 197 -20.97 9.40 9.37
CA GLN A 197 -19.61 9.92 9.37
C GLN A 197 -18.73 8.99 8.54
N ASN A 198 -17.97 9.54 7.60
CA ASN A 198 -16.94 8.80 6.91
C ASN A 198 -15.66 8.90 7.73
N THR A 199 -15.15 7.76 8.17
CA THR A 199 -13.84 7.70 8.82
C THR A 199 -12.84 7.10 7.84
N SER A 200 -11.72 7.75 7.62
CA SER A 200 -10.52 7.10 7.12
C SER A 200 -9.90 6.37 8.30
N SER A 201 -9.92 5.05 8.29
CA SER A 201 -9.38 4.31 9.43
C SER A 201 -7.88 4.13 9.30
N GLY A 202 -7.13 4.86 10.12
CA GLY A 202 -5.97 4.25 10.73
C GLY A 202 -6.44 3.25 11.81
N THR A 203 -5.74 2.18 12.00
CA THR A 203 -6.01 1.18 13.03
C THR A 203 -6.22 1.84 14.40
N GLY A 204 -7.41 1.68 14.97
CA GLY A 204 -7.64 1.96 16.37
C GLY A 204 -7.95 3.40 16.76
N VAL A 205 -8.74 4.13 15.98
CA VAL A 205 -9.28 5.42 16.45
C VAL A 205 -10.27 5.16 17.60
N ALA A 206 -9.89 5.57 18.82
CA ALA A 206 -10.79 5.53 19.96
C ALA A 206 -11.88 6.59 19.79
N ILE A 207 -13.14 6.17 19.73
CA ILE A 207 -14.28 7.08 19.76
C ILE A 207 -14.76 7.16 21.20
N THR A 208 -14.63 8.34 21.81
CA THR A 208 -15.20 8.57 23.15
C THR A 208 -16.68 8.92 23.02
N VAL A 209 -17.54 8.10 23.62
CA VAL A 209 -18.97 8.35 23.71
C VAL A 209 -19.27 8.83 25.13
N THR A 210 -19.72 10.06 25.27
CA THR A 210 -20.18 10.61 26.56
C THR A 210 -21.72 10.59 26.57
N ILE A 211 -22.27 9.88 27.53
CA ILE A 211 -23.72 9.82 27.74
C ILE A 211 -24.05 10.82 28.85
N GLY A 212 -24.91 11.76 28.54
CA GLY A 212 -25.41 12.72 29.53
C GLY A 212 -26.44 12.07 30.48
N ASP A 213 -26.55 12.63 31.66
CA ASP A 213 -27.56 12.25 32.63
C ASP A 213 -28.98 12.58 32.11
N GLY A 214 -29.95 11.78 32.47
CA GLY A 214 -31.37 12.08 32.20
C GLY A 214 -31.84 13.34 32.93
N GLY A 215 -32.95 13.92 32.47
CA GLY A 215 -33.56 15.08 33.16
C GLY A 215 -33.93 14.73 34.61
N ALA A 216 -33.65 15.68 35.51
CA ALA A 216 -34.06 15.53 36.91
C ALA A 216 -35.59 15.40 37.02
N GLY A 217 -36.06 14.47 37.83
CA GLY A 217 -37.48 14.38 38.19
C GLY A 217 -37.93 15.61 38.96
N GLY A 218 -39.24 15.94 38.93
CA GLY A 218 -39.78 17.02 39.75
C GLY A 218 -39.54 16.69 41.23
N VAL A 219 -39.11 17.71 41.97
CA VAL A 219 -38.97 17.67 43.43
C VAL A 219 -40.27 18.19 44.07
N GLU A 220 -40.65 17.60 45.18
CA GLU A 220 -41.78 18.09 45.97
C GLU A 220 -41.49 19.46 46.63
#